data_a1ef9ef02f5f65f314b4dcc738afbf4b
#
_entry.id   a1ef9ef02f5f65f314b4dcc738afbf4b
#
_cell.length_a   1.000
_cell.length_b   1.000
_cell.length_c   1.000
_cell.angle_alpha   90.00
_cell.angle_beta   90.00
_cell.angle_gamma   90.00
#
_symmetry.space_group_name_H-M   'P 1'
#
loop_
_entity.id
_entity.type
_entity.pdbx_description
1 polymer ?
#
loop_
_entity_poly.entity_id
_entity_poly.type
_entity_poly.pdbx_seq_one_letter_code
_entity_poly.pdbx_strand_id
1 'polypeptide(L)'
;GAIRRRIRRPLDLARFVVAIALASGTITLGYFATSTTAGLDTDIESGAALLPSLIVLILNVIGGIGSLGLPIAASINLILRRRFRQLFDALVAMFLAVTALSIASIVMGNFDNTRLLVAMAGSTTSTNESTAPILGGILAFITVARLMGRRPWNVLSSVVMASLISVTVLSSGIALAGIGFSLAVGWAIGLLTRYVLG
;
A
#
# COMPACT_ATOMS: atom_id res chain seq x y z
N GLY A 1 11.39 40.56 0.34
CA GLY A 1 10.97 39.19 0.09
C GLY A 1 11.06 38.38 1.37
N ALA A 2 9.91 38.06 2.00
CA ALA A 2 9.86 37.23 3.19
C ALA A 2 10.24 35.80 2.79
N ILE A 3 11.41 35.34 3.22
CA ILE A 3 11.84 33.95 3.13
C ILE A 3 10.84 33.15 3.97
N ARG A 4 9.86 32.50 3.31
CA ARG A 4 8.98 31.53 3.98
C ARG A 4 9.90 30.41 4.50
N ARG A 5 10.22 30.45 5.79
CA ARG A 5 10.86 29.33 6.49
C ARG A 5 9.92 28.13 6.35
N ARG A 6 10.33 27.15 5.54
CA ARG A 6 9.68 25.84 5.48
C ARG A 6 9.78 25.24 6.89
N ILE A 7 8.68 25.26 7.62
CA ILE A 7 8.60 24.58 8.92
C ILE A 7 8.54 23.10 8.61
N ARG A 8 9.71 22.46 8.55
CA ARG A 8 9.83 21.00 8.46
C ARG A 8 9.21 20.42 9.73
N ARG A 9 8.12 19.70 9.59
CA ARG A 9 7.43 19.11 10.75
C ARG A 9 8.21 17.88 11.20
N PRO A 10 8.83 17.88 12.39
CA PRO A 10 9.63 16.74 12.89
C PRO A 10 8.78 15.46 13.04
N LEU A 11 7.47 15.61 13.22
CA LEU A 11 6.50 14.53 13.27
C LEU A 11 6.41 13.72 11.96
N ASP A 12 6.55 14.35 10.80
CA ASP A 12 6.49 13.64 9.51
C ASP A 12 7.77 12.82 9.30
N LEU A 13 8.92 13.31 9.80
CA LEU A 13 10.18 12.54 9.83
C LEU A 13 10.10 11.35 10.78
N ALA A 14 9.56 11.54 11.98
CA ALA A 14 9.39 10.43 12.92
C ALA A 14 8.47 9.34 12.35
N ARG A 15 7.36 9.72 11.71
CA ARG A 15 6.46 8.78 11.02
C ARG A 15 7.13 8.07 9.85
N PHE A 16 8.00 8.76 9.12
CA PHE A 16 8.79 8.16 8.04
C PHE A 16 9.75 7.09 8.58
N VAL A 17 10.45 7.38 9.67
CA VAL A 17 11.33 6.40 10.35
C VAL A 17 10.51 5.18 10.81
N VAL A 18 9.33 5.40 11.40
CA VAL A 18 8.41 4.31 11.79
C VAL A 18 7.97 3.50 10.58
N ALA A 19 7.66 4.14 9.46
CA ALA A 19 7.26 3.42 8.24
C ALA A 19 8.40 2.55 7.67
N ILE A 20 9.64 3.06 7.69
CA ILE A 20 10.82 2.25 7.30
C ILE A 20 11.04 1.10 8.30
N ALA A 21 10.92 1.35 9.59
CA ALA A 21 11.04 0.29 10.61
C ALA A 21 9.98 -0.79 10.42
N LEU A 22 8.73 -0.43 10.07
CA LEU A 22 7.68 -1.38 9.74
C LEU A 22 8.01 -2.16 8.46
N ALA A 23 8.50 -1.51 7.41
CA ALA A 23 8.90 -2.19 6.18
C ALA A 23 10.03 -3.19 6.43
N SER A 24 11.06 -2.79 7.19
CA SER A 24 12.16 -3.68 7.58
C SER A 24 11.67 -4.82 8.49
N GLY A 25 10.77 -4.51 9.42
CA GLY A 25 10.17 -5.48 10.32
C GLY A 25 9.36 -6.54 9.59
N THR A 26 8.58 -6.17 8.57
CA THR A 26 7.81 -7.13 7.76
C THR A 26 8.72 -8.05 6.96
N ILE A 27 9.82 -7.56 6.39
CA ILE A 27 10.82 -8.40 5.73
C ILE A 27 11.47 -9.36 6.73
N THR A 28 11.88 -8.85 7.88
CA THR A 28 12.54 -9.64 8.92
C THR A 28 11.60 -10.72 9.46
N LEU A 29 10.37 -10.38 9.79
CA LEU A 29 9.36 -11.34 10.24
C LEU A 29 9.06 -12.38 9.16
N GLY A 30 8.87 -11.97 7.90
CA GLY A 30 8.68 -12.88 6.79
C GLY A 30 9.84 -13.85 6.64
N TYR A 31 11.08 -13.39 6.79
CA TYR A 31 12.27 -14.24 6.66
C TYR A 31 12.44 -15.23 7.81
N PHE A 32 12.24 -14.79 9.06
CA PHE A 32 12.45 -15.63 10.25
C PHE A 32 11.24 -16.48 10.63
N ALA A 33 10.04 -16.02 10.31
CA ALA A 33 8.78 -16.67 10.66
C ALA A 33 8.07 -17.31 9.45
N THR A 34 8.81 -17.81 8.47
CA THR A 34 8.25 -18.38 7.23
C THR A 34 7.23 -19.49 7.49
N SER A 35 7.46 -20.34 8.48
CA SER A 35 6.51 -21.42 8.83
C SER A 35 5.22 -20.87 9.45
N THR A 36 5.32 -19.82 10.24
CA THR A 36 4.15 -19.19 10.89
C THR A 36 3.35 -18.36 9.90
N THR A 37 4.01 -17.61 9.02
CA THR A 37 3.34 -16.84 7.96
C THR A 37 2.69 -17.75 6.93
N ALA A 38 3.35 -18.85 6.51
CA ALA A 38 2.77 -19.84 5.62
C ALA A 38 1.54 -20.54 6.24
N GLY A 39 1.56 -20.82 7.55
CA GLY A 39 0.40 -21.36 8.25
C GLY A 39 -0.77 -20.38 8.26
N LEU A 40 -0.52 -19.10 8.55
CA LEU A 40 -1.55 -18.07 8.50
C LEU A 40 -2.12 -17.87 7.10
N ASP A 41 -1.27 -17.87 6.07
CA ASP A 41 -1.73 -17.76 4.68
C ASP A 41 -2.63 -18.95 4.29
N THR A 42 -2.27 -20.18 4.69
CA THR A 42 -3.10 -21.38 4.46
C THR A 42 -4.43 -21.32 5.23
N ASP A 43 -4.42 -20.85 6.48
CA ASP A 43 -5.63 -20.68 7.27
C ASP A 43 -6.57 -19.63 6.68
N ILE A 44 -6.01 -18.55 6.13
CA ILE A 44 -6.77 -17.50 5.45
C ILE A 44 -7.36 -18.03 4.13
N GLU A 45 -6.59 -18.78 3.34
CA GLU A 45 -7.08 -19.40 2.10
C GLU A 45 -8.23 -20.40 2.40
N SER A 46 -8.08 -21.23 3.42
CA SER A 46 -9.14 -22.15 3.84
C SER A 46 -10.38 -21.44 4.37
N GLY A 47 -10.19 -20.36 5.14
CA GLY A 47 -11.27 -19.48 5.60
C GLY A 47 -11.94 -18.74 4.45
N ALA A 48 -11.18 -18.31 3.45
CA ALA A 48 -11.70 -17.65 2.25
C ALA A 48 -12.60 -18.58 1.42
N ALA A 49 -12.26 -19.86 1.34
CA ALA A 49 -13.08 -20.87 0.66
C ALA A 49 -14.45 -21.07 1.29
N LEU A 50 -14.60 -20.72 2.56
CA LEU A 50 -15.90 -20.77 3.28
C LEU A 50 -16.75 -19.53 3.07
N LEU A 51 -16.19 -18.46 2.49
CA LEU A 51 -16.94 -17.21 2.24
C LEU A 51 -17.95 -17.42 1.11
N PRO A 52 -19.21 -16.97 1.29
CA PRO A 52 -20.17 -16.95 0.20
C PRO A 52 -19.64 -16.16 -0.99
N SER A 53 -19.79 -16.71 -2.19
CA SER A 53 -19.32 -16.09 -3.44
C SER A 53 -19.80 -14.65 -3.62
N LEU A 54 -20.95 -14.31 -3.06
CA LEU A 54 -21.53 -12.97 -3.07
C LEU A 54 -20.68 -11.97 -2.26
N ILE A 55 -20.12 -12.38 -1.14
CA ILE A 55 -19.23 -11.51 -0.34
C ILE A 55 -17.93 -11.24 -1.10
N VAL A 56 -17.35 -12.27 -1.70
CA VAL A 56 -16.13 -12.14 -2.52
C VAL A 56 -16.40 -11.23 -3.72
N LEU A 57 -17.55 -11.37 -4.37
CA LEU A 57 -17.97 -10.50 -5.48
C LEU A 57 -18.09 -9.03 -5.02
N ILE A 58 -18.75 -8.78 -3.89
CA ILE A 58 -18.90 -7.42 -3.35
C ILE A 58 -17.55 -6.80 -3.04
N LEU A 59 -16.65 -7.54 -2.40
CA LEU A 59 -15.30 -7.09 -2.08
C LEU A 59 -14.51 -6.77 -3.35
N ASN A 60 -14.59 -7.63 -4.38
CA ASN A 60 -13.94 -7.40 -5.67
C ASN A 60 -14.48 -6.15 -6.38
N VAL A 61 -15.80 -5.95 -6.37
CA VAL A 61 -16.43 -4.77 -6.97
C VAL A 61 -16.02 -3.50 -6.23
N ILE A 62 -16.10 -3.50 -4.90
CA ILE A 62 -15.70 -2.33 -4.09
C ILE A 62 -14.20 -2.07 -4.21
N GLY A 63 -13.37 -3.11 -4.16
CA GLY A 63 -11.92 -3.01 -4.32
C GLY A 63 -11.54 -2.53 -5.72
N GLY A 64 -12.09 -3.16 -6.76
CA GLY A 64 -11.82 -2.82 -8.17
C GLY A 64 -12.28 -1.40 -8.54
N ILE A 65 -13.53 -1.06 -8.23
CA ILE A 65 -14.05 0.30 -8.46
C ILE A 65 -13.33 1.29 -7.54
N GLY A 66 -13.08 0.92 -6.29
CA GLY A 66 -12.43 1.77 -5.30
C GLY A 66 -10.98 2.09 -5.65
N SER A 67 -10.24 1.15 -6.23
CA SER A 67 -8.83 1.33 -6.61
C SER A 67 -8.63 2.47 -7.62
N LEU A 68 -9.53 2.60 -8.57
CA LEU A 68 -9.54 3.68 -9.57
C LEU A 68 -10.45 4.84 -9.14
N GLY A 69 -11.62 4.52 -8.59
CA GLY A 69 -12.63 5.51 -8.23
C GLY A 69 -12.17 6.46 -7.14
N LEU A 70 -11.45 5.98 -6.12
CA LEU A 70 -10.97 6.83 -5.04
C LEU A 70 -9.93 7.86 -5.51
N PRO A 71 -8.85 7.49 -6.23
CA PRO A 71 -7.93 8.47 -6.79
C PRO A 71 -8.59 9.45 -7.74
N ILE A 72 -9.52 8.99 -8.59
CA ILE A 72 -10.26 9.85 -9.53
C ILE A 72 -11.15 10.84 -8.77
N ALA A 73 -11.98 10.36 -7.85
CA ALA A 73 -12.88 11.21 -7.07
C ALA A 73 -12.11 12.23 -6.22
N ALA A 74 -10.98 11.80 -5.61
CA ALA A 74 -10.11 12.69 -4.87
C ALA A 74 -9.43 13.72 -5.78
N SER A 75 -9.01 13.32 -6.97
CA SER A 75 -8.43 14.23 -7.98
C SER A 75 -9.44 15.29 -8.42
N ILE A 76 -10.66 14.89 -8.74
CA ILE A 76 -11.76 15.82 -9.08
C ILE A 76 -12.00 16.80 -7.93
N ASN A 77 -12.08 16.31 -6.69
CA ASN A 77 -12.28 17.19 -5.52
C ASN A 77 -11.11 18.17 -5.33
N LEU A 78 -9.86 17.75 -5.56
CA LEU A 78 -8.68 18.62 -5.48
C LEU A 78 -8.68 19.67 -6.61
N ILE A 79 -9.10 19.29 -7.82
CA ILE A 79 -9.27 20.20 -8.97
C ILE A 79 -10.35 21.24 -8.68
N LEU A 80 -11.53 20.82 -8.24
CA LEU A 80 -12.63 21.71 -7.88
C LEU A 80 -12.24 22.71 -6.77
N ARG A 81 -11.36 22.30 -5.86
CA ARG A 81 -10.81 23.15 -4.80
C ARG A 81 -9.58 23.97 -5.23
N ARG A 82 -9.23 23.93 -6.52
CA ARG A 82 -8.05 24.61 -7.09
C ARG A 82 -6.72 24.27 -6.37
N ARG A 83 -6.60 23.03 -5.89
CA ARG A 83 -5.39 22.56 -5.19
C ARG A 83 -4.51 21.72 -6.11
N PHE A 84 -4.22 22.23 -7.30
CA PHE A 84 -3.46 21.52 -8.33
C PHE A 84 -2.09 21.02 -7.86
N ARG A 85 -1.39 21.82 -7.04
CA ARG A 85 -0.09 21.42 -6.49
C ARG A 85 -0.21 20.18 -5.62
N GLN A 86 -1.22 20.13 -4.74
CA GLN A 86 -1.45 18.96 -3.88
C GLN A 86 -1.85 17.72 -4.68
N LEU A 87 -2.58 17.90 -5.77
CA LEU A 87 -2.91 16.82 -6.70
C LEU A 87 -1.64 16.28 -7.38
N PHE A 88 -0.80 17.19 -7.90
CA PHE A 88 0.45 16.80 -8.53
C PHE A 88 1.37 16.05 -7.56
N ASP A 89 1.55 16.56 -6.35
CA ASP A 89 2.35 15.90 -5.31
C ASP A 89 1.82 14.49 -4.97
N ALA A 90 0.49 14.32 -4.92
CA ALA A 90 -0.15 13.03 -4.66
C ALA A 90 0.04 12.03 -5.81
N LEU A 91 -0.06 12.48 -7.07
CA LEU A 91 0.19 11.65 -8.24
C LEU A 91 1.66 11.24 -8.34
N VAL A 92 2.59 12.17 -8.06
CA VAL A 92 4.03 11.87 -8.00
C VAL A 92 4.31 10.82 -6.92
N ALA A 93 3.71 10.96 -5.72
CA ALA A 93 3.88 9.98 -4.66
C ALA A 93 3.34 8.60 -5.04
N MET A 94 2.18 8.54 -5.69
CA MET A 94 1.59 7.30 -6.19
C MET A 94 2.53 6.63 -7.21
N PHE A 95 3.01 7.40 -8.19
CA PHE A 95 3.92 6.89 -9.21
C PHE A 95 5.24 6.37 -8.62
N LEU A 96 5.84 7.14 -7.70
CA LEU A 96 7.07 6.73 -7.00
C LEU A 96 6.86 5.45 -6.19
N ALA A 97 5.72 5.32 -5.50
CA ALA A 97 5.43 4.12 -4.72
C ALA A 97 5.24 2.89 -5.61
N VAL A 98 4.49 3.00 -6.70
CA VAL A 98 4.32 1.92 -7.66
C VAL A 98 5.66 1.51 -8.26
N THR A 99 6.46 2.47 -8.72
CA THR A 99 7.77 2.21 -9.32
C THR A 99 8.73 1.56 -8.31
N ALA A 100 8.79 2.07 -7.08
CA ALA A 100 9.66 1.51 -6.04
C ALA A 100 9.29 0.07 -5.69
N LEU A 101 7.99 -0.23 -5.57
CA LEU A 101 7.50 -1.58 -5.28
C LEU A 101 7.72 -2.52 -6.47
N SER A 102 7.54 -2.05 -7.70
CA SER A 102 7.83 -2.84 -8.90
C SER A 102 9.33 -3.18 -9.00
N ILE A 103 10.19 -2.21 -8.72
CA ILE A 103 11.64 -2.45 -8.65
C ILE A 103 11.98 -3.41 -7.52
N ALA A 104 11.37 -3.25 -6.34
CA ALA A 104 11.58 -4.16 -5.22
C ALA A 104 11.17 -5.60 -5.58
N SER A 105 10.06 -5.80 -6.29
CA SER A 105 9.60 -7.10 -6.78
C SER A 105 10.62 -7.73 -7.73
N ILE A 106 11.14 -6.96 -8.70
CA ILE A 106 12.16 -7.43 -9.66
C ILE A 106 13.45 -7.79 -8.93
N VAL A 107 13.89 -6.94 -8.01
CA VAL A 107 15.11 -7.15 -7.23
C VAL A 107 14.97 -8.41 -6.38
N MET A 108 13.84 -8.56 -5.67
CA MET A 108 13.57 -9.77 -4.88
C MET A 108 13.53 -11.04 -5.74
N GLY A 109 12.94 -10.96 -6.93
CA GLY A 109 12.89 -12.08 -7.87
C GLY A 109 14.28 -12.50 -8.42
N ASN A 110 15.24 -11.59 -8.46
CA ASN A 110 16.60 -11.87 -8.91
C ASN A 110 17.54 -12.37 -7.80
N PHE A 111 17.13 -12.25 -6.54
CA PHE A 111 17.88 -12.86 -5.44
C PHE A 111 17.54 -14.36 -5.35
N ASP A 112 18.54 -15.21 -5.47
CA ASP A 112 18.45 -16.70 -5.33
C ASP A 112 18.02 -17.16 -3.91
N ASN A 113 17.42 -16.28 -3.12
CA ASN A 113 17.01 -16.57 -1.77
C ASN A 113 15.55 -17.05 -1.76
N THR A 114 15.36 -18.34 -2.02
CA THR A 114 14.04 -19.01 -2.04
C THR A 114 13.21 -18.74 -0.79
N ARG A 115 13.84 -18.56 0.38
CA ARG A 115 13.13 -18.26 1.64
C ARG A 115 12.47 -16.89 1.61
N LEU A 116 13.16 -15.87 1.09
CA LEU A 116 12.59 -14.52 0.96
C LEU A 116 11.45 -14.48 -0.07
N LEU A 117 11.62 -15.18 -1.18
CA LEU A 117 10.59 -15.28 -2.21
C LEU A 117 9.33 -15.96 -1.68
N VAL A 118 9.47 -17.10 -1.01
CA VAL A 118 8.33 -17.81 -0.41
C VAL A 118 7.66 -16.98 0.68
N ALA A 119 8.44 -16.25 1.49
CA ALA A 119 7.90 -15.40 2.55
C ALA A 119 7.09 -14.21 2.02
N MET A 120 7.43 -13.69 0.84
CA MET A 120 6.79 -12.51 0.25
C MET A 120 5.73 -12.85 -0.79
N ALA A 121 5.96 -13.90 -1.58
CA ALA A 121 5.06 -14.32 -2.66
C ALA A 121 4.04 -15.41 -2.25
N GLY A 122 4.17 -15.97 -1.04
CA GLY A 122 3.33 -17.10 -0.63
C GLY A 122 3.69 -18.41 -1.35
N SER A 123 2.80 -19.39 -1.27
CA SER A 123 2.99 -20.73 -1.83
C SER A 123 2.74 -20.84 -3.34
N THR A 124 2.34 -19.77 -3.99
CA THR A 124 1.99 -19.79 -5.42
C THR A 124 3.22 -19.62 -6.30
N THR A 125 3.32 -20.50 -7.29
CA THR A 125 4.36 -20.57 -8.32
C THR A 125 4.42 -19.35 -9.29
N SER A 126 3.64 -18.32 -9.05
CA SER A 126 3.71 -17.09 -9.86
C SER A 126 4.85 -16.19 -9.38
N THR A 127 6.00 -16.41 -9.95
CA THR A 127 7.30 -15.79 -9.63
C THR A 127 7.37 -14.26 -9.79
N ASN A 128 6.30 -13.59 -10.17
CA ASN A 128 6.35 -12.18 -10.54
C ASN A 128 5.65 -11.22 -9.57
N GLU A 129 4.89 -11.69 -8.56
CA GLU A 129 4.08 -10.80 -7.72
C GLU A 129 4.39 -10.97 -6.23
N SER A 130 5.59 -10.59 -5.82
CA SER A 130 5.98 -10.56 -4.40
C SER A 130 5.52 -9.31 -3.66
N THR A 131 4.96 -8.32 -4.38
CA THR A 131 4.49 -7.05 -3.81
C THR A 131 3.17 -6.64 -4.42
N ALA A 132 2.42 -5.79 -3.75
CA ALA A 132 1.17 -5.18 -4.22
C ALA A 132 1.38 -3.69 -4.58
N PRO A 133 1.93 -3.37 -5.77
CA PRO A 133 2.31 -1.99 -6.14
C PRO A 133 1.13 -1.02 -6.14
N ILE A 134 -0.03 -1.47 -6.61
CA ILE A 134 -1.25 -0.66 -6.66
C ILE A 134 -1.69 -0.26 -5.26
N LEU A 135 -1.64 -1.19 -4.32
CA LEU A 135 -2.04 -0.98 -2.92
C LEU A 135 -1.13 0.04 -2.23
N GLY A 136 0.18 -0.09 -2.40
CA GLY A 136 1.17 0.88 -1.92
C GLY A 136 1.00 2.25 -2.58
N GLY A 137 0.76 2.29 -3.89
CA GLY A 137 0.51 3.52 -4.64
C GLY A 137 -0.71 4.29 -4.15
N ILE A 138 -1.84 3.60 -3.92
CA ILE A 138 -3.06 4.20 -3.39
C ILE A 138 -2.84 4.74 -1.98
N LEU A 139 -2.12 4.01 -1.14
CA LEU A 139 -1.81 4.48 0.21
C LEU A 139 -0.91 5.72 0.20
N ALA A 140 0.09 5.76 -0.69
CA ALA A 140 0.93 6.95 -0.88
C ALA A 140 0.08 8.16 -1.33
N PHE A 141 -0.81 7.96 -2.30
CA PHE A 141 -1.74 8.98 -2.78
C PHE A 141 -2.63 9.53 -1.66
N ILE A 142 -3.29 8.65 -0.89
CA ILE A 142 -4.16 9.01 0.24
C ILE A 142 -3.39 9.83 1.28
N THR A 143 -2.14 9.43 1.57
CA THR A 143 -1.27 10.08 2.55
C THR A 143 -0.94 11.52 2.14
N VAL A 144 -0.57 11.74 0.87
CA VAL A 144 -0.22 13.07 0.35
C VAL A 144 -1.46 13.93 0.14
N ALA A 145 -2.53 13.38 -0.40
CA ALA A 145 -3.80 14.07 -0.62
C ALA A 145 -4.49 14.50 0.70
N ARG A 146 -3.98 14.05 1.85
CA ARG A 146 -4.53 14.33 3.20
C ARG A 146 -6.02 13.97 3.32
N LEU A 147 -6.43 12.90 2.68
CA LEU A 147 -7.82 12.45 2.72
C LEU A 147 -8.22 11.99 4.13
N MET A 148 -7.30 11.44 4.90
CA MET A 148 -7.52 10.98 6.28
C MET A 148 -7.86 12.09 7.30
N GLY A 149 -7.80 13.37 6.92
CA GLY A 149 -8.14 14.49 7.80
C GLY A 149 -9.60 14.96 7.79
N ARG A 150 -10.43 14.38 6.92
CA ARG A 150 -11.84 14.81 6.73
C ARG A 150 -12.77 13.63 6.92
N ARG A 151 -13.73 13.74 7.83
CA ARG A 151 -14.63 12.64 8.20
C ARG A 151 -15.18 11.83 7.02
N PRO A 152 -15.82 12.40 5.97
CA PRO A 152 -16.37 11.59 4.89
C PRO A 152 -15.30 10.86 4.07
N TRP A 153 -14.16 11.52 3.81
CA TRP A 153 -13.06 10.94 3.03
C TRP A 153 -12.26 9.91 3.82
N ASN A 154 -12.18 10.06 5.14
CA ASN A 154 -11.51 9.10 6.01
C ASN A 154 -12.25 7.75 5.99
N VAL A 155 -13.58 7.77 6.14
CA VAL A 155 -14.39 6.54 6.08
C VAL A 155 -14.29 5.90 4.70
N LEU A 156 -14.45 6.68 3.62
CA LEU A 156 -14.37 6.17 2.26
C LEU A 156 -13.00 5.54 1.96
N SER A 157 -11.91 6.24 2.29
CA SER A 157 -10.56 5.72 2.08
C SER A 157 -10.28 4.47 2.92
N SER A 158 -10.77 4.41 4.16
CA SER A 158 -10.62 3.21 5.01
C SER A 158 -11.39 2.02 4.45
N VAL A 159 -12.61 2.21 3.99
CA VAL A 159 -13.42 1.14 3.38
C VAL A 159 -12.76 0.63 2.10
N VAL A 160 -12.33 1.53 1.22
CA VAL A 160 -11.63 1.15 -0.02
C VAL A 160 -10.32 0.43 0.28
N MET A 161 -9.51 0.92 1.22
CA MET A 161 -8.26 0.26 1.61
C MET A 161 -8.52 -1.12 2.23
N ALA A 162 -9.50 -1.24 3.12
CA ALA A 162 -9.86 -2.53 3.72
C ALA A 162 -10.34 -3.52 2.64
N SER A 163 -11.18 -3.08 1.69
CA SER A 163 -11.64 -3.93 0.58
C SER A 163 -10.48 -4.35 -0.32
N LEU A 164 -9.56 -3.43 -0.66
CA LEU A 164 -8.38 -3.74 -1.47
C LEU A 164 -7.46 -4.74 -0.78
N ILE A 165 -7.19 -4.55 0.52
CA ILE A 165 -6.39 -5.50 1.30
C ILE A 165 -7.07 -6.87 1.30
N SER A 166 -8.39 -6.91 1.58
CA SER A 166 -9.16 -8.16 1.59
C SER A 166 -9.12 -8.86 0.22
N VAL A 167 -9.33 -8.11 -0.87
CA VAL A 167 -9.26 -8.66 -2.23
C VAL A 167 -7.86 -9.18 -2.53
N THR A 168 -6.82 -8.43 -2.18
CA THR A 168 -5.44 -8.84 -2.42
C THR A 168 -5.11 -10.12 -1.64
N VAL A 169 -5.53 -10.21 -0.38
CA VAL A 169 -5.36 -11.42 0.44
C VAL A 169 -6.11 -12.62 -0.14
N LEU A 170 -7.35 -12.40 -0.62
CA LEU A 170 -8.22 -13.49 -1.09
C LEU A 170 -7.93 -13.94 -2.53
N SER A 171 -7.43 -13.05 -3.39
CA SER A 171 -7.40 -13.29 -4.84
C SER A 171 -5.99 -13.36 -5.45
N SER A 172 -4.99 -12.73 -4.83
CA SER A 172 -3.67 -12.56 -5.46
C SER A 172 -2.63 -13.58 -5.02
N GLY A 173 -2.90 -14.39 -3.99
CA GLY A 173 -1.91 -15.32 -3.46
C GLY A 173 -0.62 -14.66 -2.95
N ILE A 174 -0.63 -13.33 -2.77
CA ILE A 174 0.49 -12.59 -2.18
C ILE A 174 0.46 -12.81 -0.69
N ALA A 175 1.59 -13.22 -0.11
CA ALA A 175 1.74 -13.43 1.33
C ALA A 175 1.41 -12.15 2.11
N LEU A 176 0.88 -12.31 3.32
CA LEU A 176 0.58 -11.18 4.23
C LEU A 176 1.80 -10.28 4.46
N ALA A 177 3.01 -10.87 4.48
CA ALA A 177 4.25 -10.11 4.60
C ALA A 177 4.48 -9.19 3.38
N GLY A 178 4.20 -9.64 2.16
CA GLY A 178 4.30 -8.84 0.93
C GLY A 178 3.32 -7.68 0.91
N ILE A 179 2.10 -7.90 1.39
CA ILE A 179 1.07 -6.85 1.53
C ILE A 179 1.50 -5.82 2.59
N GLY A 180 1.94 -6.29 3.76
CA GLY A 180 2.43 -5.43 4.83
C GLY A 180 3.62 -4.57 4.40
N PHE A 181 4.56 -5.16 3.67
CA PHE A 181 5.70 -4.46 3.07
C PHE A 181 5.24 -3.38 2.09
N SER A 182 4.32 -3.71 1.18
CA SER A 182 3.79 -2.77 0.18
C SER A 182 3.09 -1.58 0.82
N LEU A 183 2.32 -1.81 1.89
CA LEU A 183 1.67 -0.75 2.66
C LEU A 183 2.71 0.14 3.38
N ALA A 184 3.71 -0.46 4.02
CA ALA A 184 4.75 0.29 4.73
C ALA A 184 5.58 1.17 3.78
N VAL A 185 5.97 0.64 2.62
CA VAL A 185 6.69 1.37 1.57
C VAL A 185 5.82 2.48 0.98
N GLY A 186 4.58 2.20 0.65
CA GLY A 186 3.63 3.20 0.14
C GLY A 186 3.44 4.36 1.13
N TRP A 187 3.30 4.04 2.40
CA TRP A 187 3.20 5.05 3.45
C TRP A 187 4.49 5.86 3.62
N ALA A 188 5.66 5.19 3.62
CA ALA A 188 6.97 5.86 3.70
C ALA A 188 7.16 6.85 2.54
N ILE A 189 6.88 6.44 1.31
CA ILE A 189 7.02 7.29 0.11
C ILE A 189 6.04 8.46 0.18
N GLY A 190 4.79 8.22 0.59
CA GLY A 190 3.82 9.29 0.79
C GLY A 190 4.28 10.34 1.81
N LEU A 191 4.85 9.90 2.93
CA LEU A 191 5.41 10.79 3.96
C LEU A 191 6.66 11.54 3.46
N LEU A 192 7.56 10.85 2.74
CA LEU A 192 8.75 11.44 2.15
C LEU A 192 8.38 12.53 1.14
N THR A 193 7.47 12.22 0.22
CA THR A 193 6.98 13.19 -0.78
C THR A 193 6.39 14.41 -0.09
N ARG A 194 5.60 14.20 0.95
CA ARG A 194 5.01 15.28 1.73
C ARG A 194 6.07 16.09 2.50
N TYR A 195 7.16 15.48 2.94
CA TYR A 195 8.26 16.17 3.62
C TYR A 195 9.10 16.99 2.64
N VAL A 196 9.31 16.48 1.43
CA VAL A 196 10.14 17.14 0.40
C VAL A 196 9.38 18.23 -0.35
N LEU A 197 8.14 17.97 -0.75
CA LEU A 197 7.34 18.86 -1.60
C LEU A 197 6.34 19.74 -0.81
N GLY A 198 5.95 19.35 0.40
CA GLY A 198 5.00 20.08 1.27
C GLY A 198 5.71 21.11 2.12
#